data_038a4c3cb47b2351a6b61954ddcd1f34
#
_entry.id   038a4c3cb47b2351a6b61954ddcd1f34
#
_cell.length_a   1.000
_cell.length_b   1.000
_cell.length_c   1.000
_cell.angle_alpha   90.00
_cell.angle_beta   90.00
_cell.angle_gamma   90.00
#
_symmetry.space_group_name_H-M   'P 1'
#
loop_
_entity.id
_entity.type
_entity.pdbx_description
1 polymer ?
#
loop_
_entity_poly.entity_id
_entity_poly.type
_entity_poly.pdbx_seq_one_letter_code
_entity_poly.pdbx_strand_id
1 'polypeptide(L)'
;MKQYLELLDRVLREGVKKEDRTGTGTYSVFGHQMRFNLEDGFPLLTTKKLHLKSIIYELLWFLQGDTNAKYLQEHGVRICNEWADPDGNLGHIYGFQWRSWPDYKGGNIDQISEAVETIKHNPDSRRIIVSAWNVADLDNMNLP
;
A
#
# COMPACT_ATOMS: atom_id res chain seq x y z
N MET A 1 -13.14 5.21 15.62
CA MET A 1 -13.26 5.27 14.13
C MET A 1 -14.19 6.39 13.62
N LYS A 2 -14.38 7.42 14.42
CA LYS A 2 -15.22 8.59 14.08
C LYS A 2 -14.72 9.30 12.81
N GLN A 3 -13.40 9.49 12.69
CA GLN A 3 -12.75 10.14 11.53
C GLN A 3 -13.12 9.47 10.20
N TYR A 4 -13.16 8.15 10.17
CA TYR A 4 -13.53 7.39 8.97
C TYR A 4 -15.03 7.55 8.63
N LEU A 5 -15.90 7.51 9.64
CA LEU A 5 -17.34 7.73 9.44
C LEU A 5 -17.63 9.16 8.96
N GLU A 6 -16.92 10.15 9.47
CA GLU A 6 -17.01 11.54 9.00
C GLU A 6 -16.56 11.69 7.54
N LEU A 7 -15.50 10.97 7.13
CA LEU A 7 -15.09 10.91 5.73
C LEU A 7 -16.16 10.29 4.84
N LEU A 8 -16.73 9.15 5.23
CA LEU A 8 -17.80 8.50 4.48
C LEU A 8 -19.02 9.41 4.30
N ASP A 9 -19.48 10.03 5.38
CA ASP A 9 -20.60 10.98 5.36
C ASP A 9 -20.30 12.18 4.44
N ARG A 10 -19.08 12.72 4.50
CA ARG A 10 -18.65 13.80 3.62
C ARG A 10 -18.66 13.37 2.15
N VAL A 11 -18.12 12.20 1.83
CA VAL A 11 -18.10 11.68 0.45
C VAL A 11 -19.51 11.47 -0.09
N LEU A 12 -20.43 10.98 0.73
CA LEU A 12 -21.84 10.80 0.33
C LEU A 12 -22.57 12.12 0.07
N ARG A 13 -22.28 13.16 0.86
CA ARG A 13 -22.97 14.46 0.74
C ARG A 13 -22.35 15.40 -0.29
N GLU A 14 -21.03 15.40 -0.41
CA GLU A 14 -20.28 16.40 -1.17
C GLU A 14 -19.54 15.79 -2.38
N GLY A 15 -19.48 14.46 -2.47
CA GLY A 15 -18.72 13.78 -3.50
C GLY A 15 -19.30 13.97 -4.90
N VAL A 16 -18.40 14.21 -5.85
CA VAL A 16 -18.74 14.25 -7.27
C VAL A 16 -18.70 12.82 -7.82
N LYS A 17 -19.78 12.42 -8.49
CA LYS A 17 -19.85 11.12 -9.15
C LYS A 17 -18.86 11.10 -10.32
N LYS A 18 -18.03 10.06 -10.39
CA LYS A 18 -17.11 9.77 -11.50
C LYS A 18 -17.33 8.37 -11.98
N GLU A 19 -17.17 8.16 -13.25
CA GLU A 19 -17.12 6.81 -13.83
C GLU A 19 -15.73 6.20 -13.60
N ASP A 20 -15.68 4.89 -13.50
CA ASP A 20 -14.47 4.11 -13.38
C ASP A 20 -14.42 2.97 -14.41
N ARG A 21 -13.29 2.27 -14.50
CA ARG A 21 -13.09 1.16 -15.44
C ARG A 21 -14.02 -0.04 -15.20
N THR A 22 -14.63 -0.14 -14.02
CA THR A 22 -15.53 -1.26 -13.65
C THR A 22 -16.99 -0.98 -14.01
N GLY A 23 -17.34 0.26 -14.39
CA GLY A 23 -18.70 0.68 -14.70
C GLY A 23 -19.59 0.90 -13.47
N THR A 24 -19.07 0.69 -12.26
CA THR A 24 -19.82 0.94 -11.01
C THR A 24 -19.86 2.43 -10.68
N GLY A 25 -18.78 3.13 -10.98
CA GLY A 25 -18.58 4.53 -10.64
C GLY A 25 -18.17 4.74 -9.19
N THR A 26 -17.71 5.95 -8.89
CA THR A 26 -17.28 6.36 -7.56
C THR A 26 -17.81 7.74 -7.21
N TYR A 27 -17.99 8.02 -5.91
CA TYR A 27 -18.12 9.36 -5.38
C TYR A 27 -16.78 9.81 -4.82
N SER A 28 -16.30 10.98 -5.20
CA SER A 28 -14.99 11.46 -4.77
C SER A 28 -15.00 12.90 -4.34
N VAL A 29 -14.25 13.22 -3.29
CA VAL A 29 -13.92 14.57 -2.86
C VAL A 29 -12.42 14.81 -3.09
N PHE A 30 -12.03 16.07 -3.30
CA PHE A 30 -10.62 16.41 -3.44
C PHE A 30 -9.96 16.52 -2.07
N GLY A 31 -9.37 15.42 -1.63
CA GLY A 31 -8.61 15.38 -0.38
C GLY A 31 -9.44 15.43 0.90
N HIS A 32 -9.01 14.72 1.89
CA HIS A 32 -9.54 14.75 3.25
C HIS A 32 -8.43 14.37 4.22
N GLN A 33 -8.27 15.14 5.30
CA GLN A 33 -7.27 14.84 6.32
C GLN A 33 -7.92 14.12 7.49
N MET A 34 -7.39 12.95 7.84
CA MET A 34 -7.73 12.26 9.09
C MET A 34 -6.52 12.25 10.01
N ARG A 35 -6.76 12.42 11.32
CA ARG A 35 -5.72 12.33 12.34
C ARG A 35 -6.07 11.23 13.34
N PHE A 36 -5.07 10.41 13.66
CA PHE A 36 -5.17 9.33 14.64
C PHE A 36 -4.05 9.49 15.67
N ASN A 37 -4.42 9.47 16.95
CA ASN A 37 -3.44 9.35 18.01
C ASN A 37 -3.08 7.87 18.19
N LEU A 38 -1.84 7.50 17.90
CA LEU A 38 -1.40 6.10 17.97
C LEU A 38 -1.24 5.62 19.43
N GLU A 39 -1.21 6.51 20.41
CA GLU A 39 -1.26 6.14 21.83
C GLU A 39 -2.59 5.50 22.22
N ASP A 40 -3.67 5.84 21.51
CA ASP A 40 -5.00 5.24 21.67
C ASP A 40 -5.09 3.83 21.04
N GLY A 41 -4.02 3.37 20.40
CA GLY A 41 -3.92 2.10 19.70
C GLY A 41 -3.91 2.23 18.17
N PHE A 42 -3.75 1.10 17.51
CA PHE A 42 -3.74 1.04 16.05
C PHE A 42 -5.13 1.36 15.48
N PRO A 43 -5.27 2.27 14.49
CA PRO A 43 -6.56 2.72 13.97
C PRO A 43 -7.22 1.70 13.03
N LEU A 44 -7.43 0.48 13.52
CA LEU A 44 -8.09 -0.58 12.77
C LEU A 44 -9.58 -0.25 12.59
N LEU A 45 -10.06 -0.31 11.36
CA LEU A 45 -11.47 -0.10 11.05
C LEU A 45 -12.36 -1.20 11.64
N THR A 46 -13.46 -0.79 12.27
CA THR A 46 -14.46 -1.68 12.88
C THR A 46 -15.82 -1.64 12.20
N THR A 47 -15.95 -0.87 11.12
CA THR A 47 -17.19 -0.71 10.35
C THR A 47 -17.52 -1.93 9.50
N LYS A 48 -16.54 -2.79 9.27
CA LYS A 48 -16.71 -4.13 8.69
C LYS A 48 -15.71 -5.09 9.32
N LYS A 49 -15.97 -6.40 9.21
CA LYS A 49 -15.01 -7.42 9.64
C LYS A 49 -13.81 -7.43 8.70
N LEU A 50 -12.65 -7.06 9.21
CA LEU A 50 -11.38 -7.12 8.48
C LEU A 50 -10.72 -8.49 8.65
N HIS A 51 -10.08 -8.97 7.60
CA HIS A 51 -9.32 -10.22 7.62
C HIS A 51 -7.84 -9.92 7.97
N LEU A 52 -7.57 -9.75 9.27
CA LEU A 52 -6.24 -9.37 9.79
C LEU A 52 -5.11 -10.27 9.30
N LYS A 53 -5.38 -11.57 9.16
CA LYS A 53 -4.38 -12.52 8.65
C LYS A 53 -3.86 -12.08 7.28
N SER A 54 -4.75 -11.72 6.35
CA SER A 54 -4.35 -11.26 5.02
C SER A 54 -3.52 -9.98 5.09
N ILE A 55 -3.96 -9.01 5.90
CA ILE A 55 -3.25 -7.72 6.06
C ILE A 55 -1.83 -7.93 6.59
N ILE A 56 -1.67 -8.78 7.61
CA ILE A 56 -0.35 -9.05 8.23
C ILE A 56 0.58 -9.77 7.24
N TYR A 57 0.11 -10.85 6.60
CA TYR A 57 0.93 -11.59 5.66
C TYR A 57 1.31 -10.78 4.42
N GLU A 58 0.39 -9.96 3.90
CA GLU A 58 0.68 -9.06 2.79
C GLU A 58 1.76 -8.03 3.16
N LEU A 59 1.65 -7.41 4.35
CA LEU A 59 2.68 -6.47 4.81
C LEU A 59 4.04 -7.15 4.99
N LEU A 60 4.07 -8.35 5.59
CA LEU A 60 5.32 -9.10 5.76
C LEU A 60 5.93 -9.49 4.40
N TRP A 61 5.10 -9.85 3.43
CA TRP A 61 5.50 -10.15 2.08
C TRP A 61 6.13 -8.93 1.37
N PHE A 62 5.52 -7.75 1.47
CA PHE A 62 6.12 -6.52 0.96
C PHE A 62 7.45 -6.18 1.64
N LEU A 63 7.52 -6.33 2.97
CA LEU A 63 8.75 -6.07 3.73
C LEU A 63 9.90 -7.03 3.40
N GLN A 64 9.60 -8.22 2.91
CA GLN A 64 10.59 -9.17 2.39
C GLN A 64 11.09 -8.79 0.99
N GLY A 65 10.43 -7.87 0.30
CA GLY A 65 10.74 -7.52 -1.08
C GLY A 65 10.25 -8.54 -2.09
N ASP A 66 9.43 -9.49 -1.65
CA ASP A 66 8.89 -10.54 -2.51
C ASP A 66 7.74 -9.99 -3.37
N THR A 67 7.62 -10.52 -4.58
CA THR A 67 6.60 -10.17 -5.57
C THR A 67 5.86 -11.39 -6.13
N ASN A 68 6.13 -12.58 -5.57
CA ASN A 68 5.47 -13.81 -5.99
C ASN A 68 4.35 -14.18 -5.00
N ALA A 69 3.13 -14.32 -5.52
CA ALA A 69 1.93 -14.60 -4.72
C ALA A 69 1.93 -15.98 -4.04
N LYS A 70 2.85 -16.90 -4.39
CA LYS A 70 2.94 -18.24 -3.78
C LYS A 70 3.13 -18.18 -2.28
N TYR A 71 3.96 -17.25 -1.78
CA TYR A 71 4.10 -17.02 -0.34
C TYR A 71 2.75 -16.75 0.34
N LEU A 72 1.94 -15.88 -0.25
CA LEU A 72 0.61 -15.56 0.27
C LEU A 72 -0.33 -16.77 0.22
N GLN A 73 -0.31 -17.51 -0.89
CA GLN A 73 -1.13 -18.71 -1.10
C GLN A 73 -0.81 -19.81 -0.09
N GLU A 74 0.46 -20.08 0.19
CA GLU A 74 0.92 -21.05 1.19
C GLU A 74 0.42 -20.71 2.60
N HIS A 75 0.20 -19.42 2.88
CA HIS A 75 -0.38 -18.95 4.14
C HIS A 75 -1.89 -18.81 4.09
N GLY A 76 -2.55 -19.26 3.01
CA GLY A 76 -4.02 -19.21 2.84
C GLY A 76 -4.54 -17.78 2.56
N VAL A 77 -3.70 -16.89 2.08
CA VAL A 77 -4.05 -15.52 1.65
C VAL A 77 -4.17 -15.50 0.13
N ARG A 78 -5.27 -14.96 -0.39
CA ARG A 78 -5.60 -15.01 -1.83
C ARG A 78 -5.79 -13.63 -2.46
N ILE A 79 -5.39 -12.58 -1.77
CA ILE A 79 -5.70 -11.21 -2.14
C ILE A 79 -5.12 -10.80 -3.51
N CYS A 80 -3.99 -11.39 -3.92
CA CYS A 80 -3.30 -11.06 -5.16
C CYS A 80 -3.47 -12.13 -6.28
N ASN A 81 -4.30 -13.16 -6.08
CA ASN A 81 -4.38 -14.27 -7.03
C ASN A 81 -4.89 -13.86 -8.42
N GLU A 82 -5.77 -12.87 -8.48
CA GLU A 82 -6.40 -12.41 -9.75
C GLU A 82 -5.42 -11.63 -10.63
N TRP A 83 -4.33 -11.15 -10.05
CA TRP A 83 -3.36 -10.26 -10.71
C TRP A 83 -2.05 -10.97 -11.06
N ALA A 84 -1.80 -12.13 -10.45
CA ALA A 84 -0.59 -12.90 -10.67
C ALA A 84 -0.62 -13.62 -12.03
N ASP A 85 0.55 -13.73 -12.66
CA ASP A 85 0.72 -14.59 -13.83
C ASP A 85 0.59 -16.10 -13.45
N PRO A 86 0.61 -17.03 -14.42
CA PRO A 86 0.52 -18.47 -14.13
C PRO A 86 1.62 -19.00 -13.19
N ASP A 87 2.77 -18.33 -13.13
CA ASP A 87 3.88 -18.68 -12.23
C ASP A 87 3.79 -18.01 -10.86
N GLY A 88 2.79 -17.16 -10.67
CA GLY A 88 2.52 -16.45 -9.41
C GLY A 88 3.20 -15.09 -9.31
N ASN A 89 3.86 -14.59 -10.36
CA ASN A 89 4.59 -13.32 -10.30
C ASN A 89 3.65 -12.13 -10.57
N LEU A 90 3.95 -11.01 -9.90
CA LEU A 90 3.22 -9.74 -9.99
C LEU A 90 4.06 -8.60 -10.57
N GLY A 91 5.33 -8.87 -10.93
CA GLY A 91 6.25 -7.85 -11.43
C GLY A 91 6.79 -6.93 -10.33
N HIS A 92 7.23 -5.74 -10.71
CA HIS A 92 7.89 -4.78 -9.81
C HIS A 92 6.87 -4.00 -8.94
N ILE A 93 6.06 -4.71 -8.17
CA ILE A 93 5.08 -4.12 -7.25
C ILE A 93 5.73 -3.60 -5.95
N TYR A 94 4.91 -3.27 -4.94
CA TYR A 94 5.33 -2.57 -3.72
C TYR A 94 6.54 -3.17 -3.01
N GLY A 95 6.62 -4.49 -2.85
CA GLY A 95 7.74 -5.16 -2.19
C GLY A 95 9.08 -4.89 -2.90
N PHE A 96 9.10 -5.03 -4.22
CA PHE A 96 10.27 -4.71 -5.02
C PHE A 96 10.66 -3.24 -4.89
N GLN A 97 9.72 -2.32 -5.06
CA GLN A 97 10.00 -0.90 -4.98
C GLN A 97 10.51 -0.49 -3.59
N TRP A 98 10.00 -1.09 -2.53
CA TRP A 98 10.40 -0.78 -1.16
C TRP A 98 11.80 -1.30 -0.81
N ARG A 99 12.17 -2.48 -1.31
CA ARG A 99 13.38 -3.19 -0.89
C ARG A 99 14.50 -3.20 -1.92
N SER A 100 14.19 -2.89 -3.18
CA SER A 100 15.14 -3.00 -4.29
C SER A 100 14.89 -1.96 -5.39
N TRP A 101 14.63 -0.70 -5.00
CA TRP A 101 14.42 0.38 -5.97
C TRP A 101 15.65 0.57 -6.86
N PRO A 102 15.53 0.48 -8.19
CA PRO A 102 16.67 0.68 -9.09
C PRO A 102 17.22 2.10 -9.00
N ASP A 103 18.54 2.24 -8.83
CA ASP A 103 19.18 3.53 -8.87
C ASP A 103 19.77 3.81 -10.27
N TYR A 104 20.03 5.09 -10.55
CA TYR A 104 20.60 5.52 -11.84
C TYR A 104 22.08 5.12 -12.03
N LYS A 105 22.75 4.55 -11.03
CA LYS A 105 24.14 4.05 -11.06
C LYS A 105 24.22 2.57 -11.33
N GLY A 106 23.08 1.89 -11.53
CA GLY A 106 22.98 0.45 -11.75
C GLY A 106 23.00 -0.39 -10.47
N GLY A 107 22.77 0.23 -9.31
CA GLY A 107 22.54 -0.45 -8.03
C GLY A 107 21.07 -0.45 -7.65
N ASN A 108 20.80 -0.82 -6.40
CA ASN A 108 19.47 -0.79 -5.81
C ASN A 108 19.48 -0.07 -4.45
N ILE A 109 18.37 0.57 -4.13
CA ILE A 109 18.12 1.28 -2.88
C ILE A 109 17.10 0.48 -2.07
N ASP A 110 17.45 0.13 -0.84
CA ASP A 110 16.54 -0.42 0.15
C ASP A 110 15.91 0.73 0.94
N GLN A 111 14.77 1.24 0.45
CA GLN A 111 14.08 2.39 1.01
C GLN A 111 13.64 2.16 2.46
N ILE A 112 13.21 0.95 2.82
CA ILE A 112 12.77 0.61 4.18
C ILE A 112 13.94 0.68 5.15
N SER A 113 15.08 0.05 4.81
CA SER A 113 16.27 0.10 5.66
C SER A 113 16.80 1.53 5.82
N GLU A 114 16.85 2.30 4.75
CA GLU A 114 17.27 3.71 4.81
C GLU A 114 16.33 4.57 5.67
N ALA A 115 15.01 4.37 5.54
CA ALA A 115 14.03 5.08 6.37
C ALA A 115 14.19 4.73 7.86
N VAL A 116 14.35 3.45 8.21
CA VAL A 116 14.58 2.99 9.58
C VAL A 116 15.85 3.59 10.16
N GLU A 117 16.98 3.53 9.45
CA GLU A 117 18.24 4.11 9.91
C GLU A 117 18.15 5.64 10.05
N THR A 118 17.45 6.31 9.15
CA THR A 118 17.25 7.76 9.25
C THR A 118 16.40 8.10 10.48
N ILE A 119 15.34 7.35 10.77
CA ILE A 119 14.50 7.54 11.98
C ILE A 119 15.34 7.38 13.26
N LYS A 120 16.24 6.39 13.31
CA LYS A 120 17.10 6.16 14.48
C LYS A 120 18.09 7.30 14.73
N HIS A 121 18.68 7.87 13.67
CA HIS A 121 19.79 8.80 13.79
C HIS A 121 19.40 10.27 13.59
N ASN A 122 18.33 10.52 12.84
CA ASN A 122 17.83 11.86 12.54
C ASN A 122 16.31 11.84 12.30
N PRO A 123 15.49 11.64 13.34
CA PRO A 123 14.04 11.50 13.22
C PRO A 123 13.33 12.74 12.66
N ASP A 124 13.94 13.91 12.77
CA ASP A 124 13.41 15.18 12.23
C ASP A 124 13.78 15.43 10.76
N SER A 125 14.40 14.46 10.11
CA SER A 125 14.77 14.57 8.70
C SER A 125 13.53 14.75 7.81
N ARG A 126 13.60 15.73 6.91
CA ARG A 126 12.57 15.94 5.87
C ARG A 126 12.77 15.04 4.63
N ARG A 127 13.66 14.04 4.74
CA ARG A 127 14.03 13.13 3.65
C ARG A 127 13.72 11.68 3.98
N ILE A 128 12.80 11.43 4.91
CA ILE A 128 12.28 10.08 5.19
C ILE A 128 11.15 9.82 4.21
N ILE A 129 11.47 9.11 3.14
CA ILE A 129 10.56 8.84 2.03
C ILE A 129 10.62 7.35 1.71
N VAL A 130 9.47 6.72 1.58
CA VAL A 130 9.30 5.39 1.00
C VAL A 130 8.23 5.52 -0.08
N SER A 131 8.58 5.24 -1.33
CA SER A 131 7.66 5.30 -2.47
C SER A 131 7.52 3.92 -3.10
N ALA A 132 6.28 3.53 -3.39
CA ALA A 132 5.98 2.34 -4.17
C ALA A 132 5.72 2.66 -5.65
N TRP A 133 5.56 3.94 -5.99
CA TRP A 133 5.22 4.40 -7.34
C TRP A 133 6.48 4.74 -8.12
N ASN A 134 6.91 3.79 -8.97
CA ASN A 134 8.00 4.02 -9.92
C ASN A 134 7.40 4.31 -11.30
N VAL A 135 7.56 5.52 -11.78
CA VAL A 135 7.01 5.97 -13.07
C VAL A 135 7.51 5.10 -14.23
N ALA A 136 8.74 4.58 -14.15
CA ALA A 136 9.31 3.71 -15.19
C ALA A 136 8.65 2.31 -15.25
N ASP A 137 8.00 1.89 -14.18
CA ASP A 137 7.38 0.56 -14.07
C ASP A 137 5.85 0.59 -14.22
N LEU A 138 5.21 1.77 -14.30
CA LEU A 138 3.74 1.88 -14.29
C LEU A 138 3.05 1.04 -15.36
N ASP A 139 3.62 0.96 -16.56
CA ASP A 139 3.05 0.18 -17.65
C ASP A 139 3.22 -1.34 -17.48
N ASN A 140 4.09 -1.77 -16.54
CA ASN A 140 4.44 -3.16 -16.28
C ASN A 140 3.96 -3.65 -14.91
N MET A 141 3.36 -2.78 -14.10
CA MET A 141 2.82 -3.16 -12.79
C MET A 141 1.44 -3.78 -12.96
N ASN A 142 1.27 -5.02 -12.52
CA ASN A 142 -0.03 -5.69 -12.49
C ASN A 142 -0.96 -5.14 -11.39
N LEU A 143 -0.38 -4.52 -10.37
CA LEU A 143 -1.05 -3.81 -9.28
C LEU A 143 -0.53 -2.37 -9.24
N PRO A 144 -1.41 -1.39 -9.06
CA PRO A 144 -0.98 0.00 -8.88
C PRO A 144 -0.23 0.19 -7.57
#